data_435d2599ed572e264b4e56809ba23788
#
_entry.id   435d2599ed572e264b4e56809ba23788
#
_cell.length_a   1.000
_cell.length_b   1.000
_cell.length_c   1.000
_cell.angle_alpha   90.00
_cell.angle_beta   90.00
_cell.angle_gamma   90.00
#
_symmetry.space_group_name_H-M   'P 1'
#
loop_
_entity.id
_entity.type
_entity.pdbx_description
1 polymer ?
#
loop_
_entity_poly.entity_id
_entity_poly.type
_entity_poly.pdbx_seq_one_letter_code
_entity_poly.pdbx_strand_id
1 'polypeptide(L)'
;MAVVAMKQLLEAGVHFGHQTRRWDPKMAEYIFQARNGIHIIDLQKTSKKLDEAYAFVKEQAEEGKTVLFVGTKKQAQECMKEAALKCGMFYVDQRWLGGMLTNFGTIQKRIQRLKDLEAMEQDGTFDVLPKKEVILLKKEMEKLERNLGGIKEMNELPGVIFLVDPKKERIAILEAKKLGIPVVGLVDTNCNPEEVDYAIPGNDDAIRAVKLIADVMANAVIEGKQGESFEPEMEEQPVDEEATTIEEVVANEEEKVEELYGEILMSAKAPKKEAAKIIKITKKNTLGTQLAVSYTHLTL
;
A
#
# COMPACT_ATOMS: atom_id res chain seq x y z
N MET A 1 -26.02 -1.06 7.47
CA MET A 1 -25.24 -2.31 7.49
C MET A 1 -23.76 -1.90 7.49
N ALA A 2 -22.90 -2.62 8.18
CA ALA A 2 -21.46 -2.32 8.12
C ALA A 2 -20.95 -2.54 6.70
N VAL A 3 -20.18 -1.61 6.17
CA VAL A 3 -19.62 -1.65 4.81
C VAL A 3 -18.66 -2.83 4.65
N VAL A 4 -17.95 -3.20 5.74
CA VAL A 4 -17.01 -4.33 5.79
C VAL A 4 -17.35 -5.25 6.94
N ALA A 5 -17.37 -6.56 6.70
CA ALA A 5 -17.57 -7.54 7.76
C ALA A 5 -16.39 -7.55 8.73
N MET A 6 -16.67 -7.67 10.04
CA MET A 6 -15.65 -7.75 11.10
C MET A 6 -14.60 -8.83 10.84
N LYS A 7 -15.01 -9.93 10.24
CA LYS A 7 -14.14 -11.05 9.87
C LYS A 7 -13.08 -10.63 8.84
N GLN A 8 -13.46 -9.84 7.84
CA GLN A 8 -12.53 -9.33 6.81
C GLN A 8 -11.50 -8.39 7.42
N LEU A 9 -11.91 -7.50 8.35
CA LEU A 9 -10.98 -6.62 9.07
C LEU A 9 -9.97 -7.42 9.90
N LEU A 10 -10.43 -8.50 10.53
CA LEU A 10 -9.57 -9.38 11.33
C LEU A 10 -8.56 -10.14 10.45
N GLU A 11 -9.01 -10.74 9.35
CA GLU A 11 -8.18 -11.50 8.39
C GLU A 11 -7.15 -10.61 7.69
N ALA A 12 -7.52 -9.37 7.37
CA ALA A 12 -6.60 -8.38 6.81
C ALA A 12 -5.57 -7.86 7.84
N GLY A 13 -5.75 -8.14 9.13
CA GLY A 13 -4.84 -7.72 10.19
C GLY A 13 -4.93 -6.23 10.55
N VAL A 14 -6.09 -5.61 10.34
CA VAL A 14 -6.35 -4.19 10.66
C VAL A 14 -6.21 -3.89 12.16
N HIS A 15 -6.43 -4.89 13.01
CA HIS A 15 -6.40 -4.77 14.47
C HIS A 15 -5.00 -4.66 15.07
N PHE A 16 -3.94 -4.95 14.34
CA PHE A 16 -2.58 -4.79 14.84
C PHE A 16 -2.14 -3.33 14.77
N GLY A 17 -1.69 -2.80 15.88
CA GLY A 17 -1.06 -1.49 15.95
C GLY A 17 0.44 -1.58 16.15
N HIS A 18 1.07 -0.48 16.49
CA HIS A 18 2.48 -0.35 16.76
C HIS A 18 2.87 -0.83 18.17
N GLN A 19 4.18 -0.92 18.42
CA GLN A 19 4.73 -1.26 19.74
C GLN A 19 4.26 -0.26 20.81
N THR A 20 3.99 -0.76 22.02
CA THR A 20 3.46 0.04 23.14
C THR A 20 4.28 1.27 23.48
N ARG A 21 5.60 1.26 23.28
CA ARG A 21 6.47 2.42 23.53
C ARG A 21 6.39 3.53 22.48
N ARG A 22 5.73 3.29 21.34
CA ARG A 22 5.63 4.24 20.21
C ARG A 22 4.22 4.80 20.02
N TRP A 23 3.35 4.58 20.95
CA TRP A 23 1.96 4.97 20.84
C TRP A 23 1.75 6.47 21.10
N ASP A 24 0.64 7.00 20.63
CA ASP A 24 0.15 8.33 20.97
C ASP A 24 -0.94 8.20 22.05
N PRO A 25 -0.87 8.96 23.17
CA PRO A 25 -1.88 8.90 24.24
C PRO A 25 -3.30 9.23 23.77
N LYS A 26 -3.46 10.03 22.71
CA LYS A 26 -4.78 10.35 22.13
C LYS A 26 -5.44 9.16 21.44
N MET A 27 -4.67 8.13 21.08
CA MET A 27 -5.19 6.88 20.56
C MET A 27 -5.72 5.92 21.64
N ALA A 28 -5.60 6.26 22.93
CA ALA A 28 -6.07 5.41 24.04
C ALA A 28 -7.55 4.98 23.88
N GLU A 29 -8.37 5.85 23.33
CA GLU A 29 -9.77 5.57 23.05
C GLU A 29 -9.98 4.41 22.08
N TYR A 30 -9.10 4.26 21.07
CA TYR A 30 -9.21 3.24 19.99
C TYR A 30 -8.44 1.96 20.28
N ILE A 31 -7.70 1.92 21.38
CA ILE A 31 -6.93 0.74 21.79
C ILE A 31 -7.79 -0.17 22.65
N PHE A 32 -7.94 -1.43 22.24
CA PHE A 32 -8.64 -2.45 23.01
C PHE A 32 -7.78 -2.98 24.17
N GLN A 33 -6.55 -3.41 23.87
CA GLN A 33 -5.58 -3.91 24.85
C GLN A 33 -4.16 -3.90 24.29
N ALA A 34 -3.18 -4.17 25.16
CA ALA A 34 -1.82 -4.45 24.74
C ALA A 34 -1.51 -5.94 24.92
N ARG A 35 -0.94 -6.59 23.90
CA ARG A 35 -0.51 -8.00 23.95
C ARG A 35 0.87 -8.15 23.32
N ASN A 36 1.76 -8.83 23.99
CA ASN A 36 3.15 -9.06 23.55
C ASN A 36 3.90 -7.77 23.17
N GLY A 37 3.64 -6.65 23.89
CA GLY A 37 4.29 -5.37 23.60
C GLY A 37 3.75 -4.61 22.38
N ILE A 38 2.63 -5.06 21.80
CA ILE A 38 1.96 -4.43 20.67
C ILE A 38 0.54 -4.04 21.10
N HIS A 39 0.08 -2.86 20.70
CA HIS A 39 -1.30 -2.45 20.90
C HIS A 39 -2.22 -3.14 19.90
N ILE A 40 -3.40 -3.53 20.39
CA ILE A 40 -4.47 -4.09 19.58
C ILE A 40 -5.58 -3.04 19.47
N ILE A 41 -5.96 -2.71 18.25
CA ILE A 41 -6.98 -1.71 17.94
C ILE A 41 -8.36 -2.36 18.05
N ASP A 42 -9.33 -1.61 18.57
CA ASP A 42 -10.72 -2.02 18.69
C ASP A 42 -11.43 -1.98 17.32
N LEU A 43 -11.63 -3.16 16.73
CA LEU A 43 -12.28 -3.29 15.42
C LEU A 43 -13.75 -2.83 15.41
N GLN A 44 -14.44 -2.82 16.54
CA GLN A 44 -15.81 -2.31 16.60
C GLN A 44 -15.83 -0.80 16.36
N LYS A 45 -14.85 -0.09 16.92
CA LYS A 45 -14.67 1.35 16.68
C LYS A 45 -14.18 1.62 15.27
N THR A 46 -13.25 0.77 14.77
CA THR A 46 -12.78 0.84 13.38
C THR A 46 -13.95 0.72 12.40
N SER A 47 -14.83 -0.27 12.56
CA SER A 47 -15.98 -0.46 11.67
C SER A 47 -16.91 0.75 11.67
N LYS A 48 -17.23 1.31 12.84
CA LYS A 48 -18.09 2.51 12.93
C LYS A 48 -17.46 3.72 12.25
N LYS A 49 -16.15 3.96 12.51
CA LYS A 49 -15.44 5.08 11.91
C LYS A 49 -15.23 4.91 10.41
N LEU A 50 -15.09 3.68 9.96
CA LEU A 50 -15.03 3.35 8.54
C LEU A 50 -16.37 3.63 7.84
N ASP A 51 -17.51 3.25 8.47
CA ASP A 51 -18.84 3.53 7.95
C ASP A 51 -19.11 5.04 7.86
N GLU A 52 -18.69 5.82 8.88
CA GLU A 52 -18.77 7.30 8.88
C GLU A 52 -17.93 7.90 7.74
N ALA A 53 -16.69 7.46 7.58
CA ALA A 53 -15.79 7.94 6.54
C ALA A 53 -16.28 7.55 5.13
N TYR A 54 -16.82 6.35 4.98
CA TYR A 54 -17.42 5.87 3.74
C TYR A 54 -18.59 6.74 3.30
N ALA A 55 -19.53 6.99 4.21
CA ALA A 55 -20.70 7.84 3.93
C ALA A 55 -20.27 9.25 3.52
N PHE A 56 -19.30 9.83 4.22
CA PHE A 56 -18.76 11.14 3.89
C PHE A 56 -18.10 11.20 2.52
N VAL A 57 -17.20 10.24 2.19
CA VAL A 57 -16.52 10.20 0.89
C VAL A 57 -17.52 9.99 -0.24
N LYS A 58 -18.53 9.16 -0.03
CA LYS A 58 -19.62 8.94 -0.99
C LYS A 58 -20.40 10.24 -1.25
N GLU A 59 -20.81 10.97 -0.21
CA GLU A 59 -21.50 12.26 -0.31
C GLU A 59 -20.66 13.29 -1.10
N GLN A 60 -19.35 13.38 -0.80
CA GLN A 60 -18.46 14.28 -1.55
C GLN A 60 -18.29 13.88 -3.02
N ALA A 61 -18.31 12.59 -3.31
CA ALA A 61 -18.26 12.11 -4.68
C ALA A 61 -19.59 12.35 -5.44
N GLU A 62 -20.75 12.27 -4.76
CA GLU A 62 -22.07 12.66 -5.28
C GLU A 62 -22.13 14.15 -5.66
N GLU A 63 -21.42 15.00 -4.90
CA GLU A 63 -21.26 16.43 -5.21
C GLU A 63 -20.30 16.70 -6.38
N GLY A 64 -19.72 15.66 -6.98
CA GLY A 64 -18.77 15.77 -8.09
C GLY A 64 -17.36 16.19 -7.68
N LYS A 65 -17.05 16.18 -6.38
CA LYS A 65 -15.70 16.51 -5.88
C LYS A 65 -14.71 15.39 -6.12
N THR A 66 -13.47 15.75 -6.39
CA THR A 66 -12.38 14.80 -6.59
C THR A 66 -11.74 14.38 -5.27
N VAL A 67 -11.29 13.15 -5.20
CA VAL A 67 -10.59 12.59 -4.04
C VAL A 67 -9.11 12.38 -4.39
N LEU A 68 -8.22 12.83 -3.53
CA LEU A 68 -6.78 12.62 -3.66
C LEU A 68 -6.31 11.53 -2.69
N PHE A 69 -5.83 10.44 -3.23
CA PHE A 69 -5.26 9.32 -2.45
C PHE A 69 -3.79 9.58 -2.17
N VAL A 70 -3.39 9.58 -0.89
CA VAL A 70 -2.02 9.89 -0.47
C VAL A 70 -1.45 8.75 0.37
N GLY A 71 -0.36 8.15 -0.11
CA GLY A 71 0.29 7.07 0.62
C GLY A 71 1.74 6.90 0.19
N THR A 72 2.67 7.58 0.87
CA THR A 72 4.11 7.50 0.53
C THR A 72 4.83 6.38 1.27
N LYS A 73 4.16 5.66 2.18
CA LYS A 73 4.69 4.49 2.87
C LYS A 73 4.83 3.34 1.89
N LYS A 74 5.96 2.61 1.91
CA LYS A 74 6.21 1.51 0.96
C LYS A 74 5.08 0.48 0.88
N GLN A 75 4.44 0.20 2.02
CA GLN A 75 3.32 -0.72 2.13
C GLN A 75 2.01 -0.17 1.54
N ALA A 76 1.90 1.16 1.41
CA ALA A 76 0.69 1.84 0.95
C ALA A 76 0.78 2.29 -0.53
N GLN A 77 1.98 2.48 -1.07
CA GLN A 77 2.19 3.07 -2.39
C GLN A 77 1.35 2.40 -3.49
N GLU A 78 1.51 1.10 -3.64
CA GLU A 78 0.85 0.32 -4.69
C GLU A 78 -0.67 0.26 -4.47
N CYS A 79 -1.10 -0.02 -3.23
CA CYS A 79 -2.51 -0.09 -2.90
C CYS A 79 -3.25 1.23 -3.14
N MET A 80 -2.63 2.37 -2.78
CA MET A 80 -3.23 3.69 -2.99
C MET A 80 -3.31 4.06 -4.47
N LYS A 81 -2.28 3.70 -5.25
CA LYS A 81 -2.28 3.87 -6.70
C LYS A 81 -3.37 3.03 -7.37
N GLU A 82 -3.46 1.73 -7.05
CA GLU A 82 -4.48 0.82 -7.58
C GLU A 82 -5.90 1.32 -7.26
N ALA A 83 -6.15 1.69 -5.99
CA ALA A 83 -7.44 2.19 -5.54
C ALA A 83 -7.84 3.49 -6.26
N ALA A 84 -6.92 4.43 -6.42
CA ALA A 84 -7.18 5.68 -7.13
C ALA A 84 -7.48 5.44 -8.63
N LEU A 85 -6.72 4.58 -9.29
CA LEU A 85 -6.95 4.23 -10.69
C LEU A 85 -8.30 3.52 -10.89
N LYS A 86 -8.69 2.63 -9.96
CA LYS A 86 -9.97 1.91 -9.97
C LYS A 86 -11.17 2.86 -9.98
N CYS A 87 -11.11 3.97 -9.26
CA CYS A 87 -12.20 4.94 -9.18
C CYS A 87 -12.00 6.18 -10.08
N GLY A 88 -10.94 6.21 -10.89
CA GLY A 88 -10.62 7.34 -11.78
C GLY A 88 -10.30 8.63 -11.01
N MET A 89 -9.58 8.50 -9.89
CA MET A 89 -9.16 9.60 -9.03
C MET A 89 -7.64 9.77 -9.03
N PHE A 90 -7.15 10.78 -8.33
CA PHE A 90 -5.75 11.17 -8.29
C PHE A 90 -5.01 10.53 -7.11
N TYR A 91 -3.69 10.35 -7.25
CA TYR A 91 -2.87 9.77 -6.20
C TYR A 91 -1.49 10.41 -6.07
N VAL A 92 -0.91 10.28 -4.87
CA VAL A 92 0.50 10.61 -4.57
C VAL A 92 1.09 9.42 -3.81
N ASP A 93 1.96 8.67 -4.49
CA ASP A 93 2.52 7.41 -3.99
C ASP A 93 3.99 7.52 -3.54
N GLN A 94 4.79 8.45 -4.09
CA GLN A 94 6.22 8.50 -3.80
C GLN A 94 6.57 9.47 -2.69
N ARG A 95 6.34 10.75 -2.90
CA ARG A 95 6.68 11.79 -1.94
C ARG A 95 5.75 12.99 -2.07
N TRP A 96 5.23 13.41 -0.93
CA TRP A 96 4.53 14.69 -0.87
C TRP A 96 5.53 15.84 -1.05
N LEU A 97 5.31 16.67 -2.06
CA LEU A 97 6.11 17.86 -2.29
C LEU A 97 5.46 19.03 -1.54
N GLY A 98 6.24 19.66 -0.64
CA GLY A 98 5.71 20.83 0.10
C GLY A 98 5.20 21.89 -0.86
N GLY A 99 3.98 22.40 -0.61
CA GLY A 99 3.29 23.34 -1.47
C GLY A 99 2.45 22.68 -2.57
N MET A 100 2.23 21.36 -2.51
CA MET A 100 1.47 20.64 -3.54
C MET A 100 0.04 21.15 -3.68
N LEU A 101 -0.58 21.55 -2.58
CA LEU A 101 -1.90 22.18 -2.57
C LEU A 101 -1.81 23.71 -2.39
N THR A 102 -1.04 24.18 -1.42
CA THR A 102 -0.96 25.62 -1.11
C THR A 102 -0.24 26.44 -2.16
N ASN A 103 0.57 25.82 -3.01
CA ASN A 103 1.24 26.44 -4.14
C ASN A 103 0.92 25.70 -5.45
N PHE A 104 -0.35 25.34 -5.64
CA PHE A 104 -0.84 24.52 -6.73
C PHE A 104 -0.48 25.08 -8.12
N GLY A 105 -0.54 26.40 -8.29
CA GLY A 105 -0.15 27.01 -9.57
C GLY A 105 1.32 26.78 -9.97
N THR A 106 2.23 26.62 -9.01
CA THR A 106 3.62 26.22 -9.29
C THR A 106 3.72 24.75 -9.62
N ILE A 107 2.93 23.91 -8.97
CA ILE A 107 2.85 22.47 -9.28
C ILE A 107 2.30 22.26 -10.68
N GLN A 108 1.25 22.98 -11.07
CA GLN A 108 0.70 22.93 -12.44
C GLN A 108 1.75 23.31 -13.50
N LYS A 109 2.60 24.32 -13.24
CA LYS A 109 3.71 24.66 -14.14
C LYS A 109 4.72 23.51 -14.27
N ARG A 110 4.94 22.73 -13.20
CA ARG A 110 5.81 21.54 -13.25
C ARG A 110 5.15 20.39 -14.00
N ILE A 111 3.85 20.22 -13.85
CA ILE A 111 3.06 19.24 -14.61
C ILE A 111 3.08 19.62 -16.10
N GLN A 112 2.91 20.90 -16.42
CA GLN A 112 3.01 21.36 -17.82
C GLN A 112 4.41 21.09 -18.39
N ARG A 113 5.47 21.33 -17.61
CA ARG A 113 6.84 20.99 -18.02
C ARG A 113 7.02 19.49 -18.28
N LEU A 114 6.36 18.63 -17.51
CA LEU A 114 6.35 17.18 -17.75
C LEU A 114 5.68 16.86 -19.09
N LYS A 115 4.48 17.42 -19.32
CA LYS A 115 3.75 17.25 -20.59
C LYS A 115 4.56 17.75 -21.80
N ASP A 116 5.27 18.88 -21.65
CA ASP A 116 6.15 19.42 -22.70
C ASP A 116 7.32 18.46 -23.00
N LEU A 117 7.93 17.87 -21.98
CA LEU A 117 9.03 16.90 -22.15
C LEU A 117 8.57 15.62 -22.84
N GLU A 118 7.39 15.13 -22.50
CA GLU A 118 6.77 13.97 -23.17
C GLU A 118 6.45 14.26 -24.63
N ALA A 119 5.91 15.45 -24.92
CA ALA A 119 5.68 15.89 -26.29
C ALA A 119 6.99 15.97 -27.10
N MET A 120 8.07 16.52 -26.51
CA MET A 120 9.40 16.55 -27.14
C MET A 120 9.96 15.15 -27.43
N GLU A 121 9.67 14.16 -26.59
CA GLU A 121 10.06 12.75 -26.81
C GLU A 121 9.26 12.14 -27.97
N GLN A 122 7.95 12.40 -28.04
CA GLN A 122 7.07 11.91 -29.11
C GLN A 122 7.36 12.54 -30.46
N ASP A 123 7.67 13.84 -30.49
CA ASP A 123 7.99 14.61 -31.69
C ASP A 123 9.39 14.31 -32.25
N GLY A 124 10.18 13.43 -31.60
CA GLY A 124 11.54 13.12 -32.03
C GLY A 124 12.56 14.26 -31.81
N THR A 125 12.21 15.30 -31.06
CA THR A 125 13.11 16.43 -30.76
C THR A 125 14.37 15.93 -30.02
N PHE A 126 14.30 14.87 -29.27
CA PHE A 126 15.45 14.28 -28.58
C PHE A 126 16.50 13.67 -29.51
N ASP A 127 16.13 13.33 -30.77
CA ASP A 127 17.08 12.79 -31.75
C ASP A 127 17.99 13.89 -32.36
N VAL A 128 17.54 15.13 -32.31
CA VAL A 128 18.28 16.32 -32.83
C VAL A 128 19.22 16.89 -31.76
N LEU A 129 18.95 16.66 -30.49
CA LEU A 129 19.70 17.23 -29.36
C LEU A 129 20.99 16.44 -29.05
N PRO A 130 22.01 17.11 -28.49
CA PRO A 130 23.23 16.43 -28.01
C PRO A 130 22.88 15.38 -26.97
N LYS A 131 23.49 14.18 -27.05
CA LYS A 131 23.22 13.04 -26.14
C LYS A 131 23.28 13.41 -24.65
N LYS A 132 24.16 14.33 -24.28
CA LYS A 132 24.31 14.78 -22.88
C LYS A 132 23.06 15.54 -22.39
N GLU A 133 22.46 16.37 -23.24
CA GLU A 133 21.24 17.11 -22.93
C GLU A 133 20.04 16.18 -22.84
N VAL A 134 19.91 15.25 -23.79
CA VAL A 134 18.84 14.23 -23.78
C VAL A 134 18.83 13.43 -22.46
N ILE A 135 20.02 13.02 -21.99
CA ILE A 135 20.12 12.29 -20.72
C ILE A 135 19.63 13.15 -19.53
N LEU A 136 19.92 14.45 -19.54
CA LEU A 136 19.47 15.35 -18.46
C LEU A 136 17.95 15.57 -18.52
N LEU A 137 17.37 15.77 -19.70
CA LEU A 137 15.94 15.92 -19.90
C LEU A 137 15.17 14.66 -19.54
N LYS A 138 15.66 13.47 -19.92
CA LYS A 138 15.06 12.18 -19.53
C LYS A 138 15.09 11.95 -18.03
N LYS A 139 16.16 12.33 -17.34
CA LYS A 139 16.23 12.27 -15.87
C LYS A 139 15.28 13.26 -15.20
N GLU A 140 15.10 14.45 -15.78
CA GLU A 140 14.13 15.44 -15.31
C GLU A 140 12.71 14.88 -15.47
N MET A 141 12.38 14.35 -16.64
CA MET A 141 11.07 13.76 -16.96
C MET A 141 10.76 12.59 -16.01
N GLU A 142 11.66 11.63 -15.84
CA GLU A 142 11.50 10.50 -14.93
C GLU A 142 11.25 10.96 -13.48
N LYS A 143 11.96 11.99 -13.03
CA LYS A 143 11.78 12.56 -11.70
C LYS A 143 10.42 13.24 -11.52
N LEU A 144 9.96 13.97 -12.53
CA LEU A 144 8.67 14.65 -12.53
C LEU A 144 7.53 13.61 -12.59
N GLU A 145 7.62 12.64 -13.50
CA GLU A 145 6.64 11.56 -13.64
C GLU A 145 6.49 10.77 -12.34
N ARG A 146 7.59 10.39 -11.73
CA ARG A 146 7.58 9.65 -10.46
C ARG A 146 6.88 10.38 -9.31
N ASN A 147 7.00 11.72 -9.25
CA ASN A 147 6.44 12.49 -8.13
C ASN A 147 5.09 13.15 -8.44
N LEU A 148 4.78 13.41 -9.70
CA LEU A 148 3.60 14.16 -10.13
C LEU A 148 2.69 13.38 -11.09
N GLY A 149 3.11 12.20 -11.54
CA GLY A 149 2.36 11.39 -12.51
C GLY A 149 0.92 11.12 -12.07
N GLY A 150 0.70 10.81 -10.79
CA GLY A 150 -0.63 10.55 -10.26
C GLY A 150 -1.56 11.76 -10.16
N ILE A 151 -1.04 12.97 -10.30
CA ILE A 151 -1.82 14.23 -10.32
C ILE A 151 -1.73 14.99 -11.64
N LYS A 152 -1.24 14.33 -12.69
CA LYS A 152 -1.00 14.93 -14.01
C LYS A 152 -2.26 15.53 -14.64
N GLU A 153 -3.40 14.88 -14.45
CA GLU A 153 -4.69 15.30 -14.98
C GLU A 153 -5.53 16.12 -13.97
N MET A 154 -4.97 16.42 -12.79
CA MET A 154 -5.64 17.20 -11.76
C MET A 154 -5.56 18.71 -12.11
N ASN A 155 -6.67 19.28 -12.60
CA ASN A 155 -6.75 20.68 -12.98
C ASN A 155 -7.18 21.60 -11.83
N GLU A 156 -7.88 21.04 -10.83
CA GLU A 156 -8.43 21.75 -9.68
C GLU A 156 -7.97 21.10 -8.38
N LEU A 157 -8.10 21.83 -7.28
CA LEU A 157 -7.81 21.29 -5.95
C LEU A 157 -8.79 20.17 -5.59
N PRO A 158 -8.33 19.11 -4.91
CA PRO A 158 -9.21 18.02 -4.52
C PRO A 158 -10.20 18.49 -3.46
N GLY A 159 -11.40 17.93 -3.48
CA GLY A 159 -12.42 18.20 -2.48
C GLY A 159 -12.22 17.40 -1.19
N VAL A 160 -11.55 16.25 -1.27
CA VAL A 160 -11.23 15.37 -0.13
C VAL A 160 -9.84 14.78 -0.31
N ILE A 161 -9.15 14.59 0.80
CA ILE A 161 -7.88 13.84 0.84
C ILE A 161 -8.08 12.57 1.66
N PHE A 162 -7.78 11.40 1.06
CA PHE A 162 -7.64 10.16 1.80
C PHE A 162 -6.16 9.82 1.95
N LEU A 163 -5.69 9.65 3.19
CA LEU A 163 -4.27 9.40 3.47
C LEU A 163 -4.03 8.22 4.40
N VAL A 164 -2.84 7.63 4.27
CA VAL A 164 -2.31 6.57 5.14
C VAL A 164 -1.11 7.12 5.92
N ASP A 165 -1.05 6.87 7.23
CA ASP A 165 -0.02 7.36 8.16
C ASP A 165 0.03 8.89 8.27
N PRO A 166 -0.90 9.51 9.05
CA PRO A 166 -0.94 10.95 9.29
C PRO A 166 0.39 11.54 9.79
N LYS A 167 1.15 10.77 10.54
CA LYS A 167 2.43 11.22 11.09
C LYS A 167 3.48 11.47 10.01
N LYS A 168 3.49 10.62 8.98
CA LYS A 168 4.41 10.75 7.85
C LYS A 168 3.95 11.84 6.88
N GLU A 169 2.64 11.92 6.65
CA GLU A 169 2.02 12.86 5.70
C GLU A 169 1.58 14.18 6.36
N ARG A 170 2.20 14.55 7.48
CA ARG A 170 1.84 15.75 8.26
C ARG A 170 1.82 17.02 7.44
N ILE A 171 2.71 17.16 6.45
CA ILE A 171 2.75 18.34 5.58
C ILE A 171 1.48 18.41 4.74
N ALA A 172 1.01 17.29 4.20
CA ALA A 172 -0.23 17.21 3.43
C ALA A 172 -1.44 17.65 4.27
N ILE A 173 -1.52 17.18 5.52
CA ILE A 173 -2.58 17.53 6.46
C ILE A 173 -2.57 19.04 6.78
N LEU A 174 -1.40 19.62 7.04
CA LEU A 174 -1.28 21.06 7.33
C LEU A 174 -1.69 21.91 6.12
N GLU A 175 -1.36 21.48 4.91
CA GLU A 175 -1.77 22.16 3.68
C GLU A 175 -3.29 22.04 3.46
N ALA A 176 -3.85 20.84 3.65
CA ALA A 176 -5.28 20.59 3.57
C ALA A 176 -6.07 21.48 4.53
N LYS A 177 -5.69 21.48 5.81
CA LYS A 177 -6.31 22.32 6.84
C LYS A 177 -6.27 23.82 6.51
N LYS A 178 -5.14 24.29 5.94
CA LYS A 178 -4.99 25.68 5.53
C LYS A 178 -5.96 26.07 4.41
N LEU A 179 -6.34 25.13 3.57
CA LEU A 179 -7.26 25.32 2.43
C LEU A 179 -8.71 24.93 2.77
N GLY A 180 -8.96 24.39 3.96
CA GLY A 180 -10.28 23.90 4.35
C GLY A 180 -10.70 22.61 3.63
N ILE A 181 -9.75 21.81 3.15
CA ILE A 181 -10.00 20.53 2.50
C ILE A 181 -10.10 19.46 3.59
N PRO A 182 -11.22 18.72 3.69
CA PRO A 182 -11.38 17.67 4.68
C PRO A 182 -10.45 16.49 4.42
N VAL A 183 -9.97 15.90 5.51
CA VAL A 183 -8.99 14.83 5.49
C VAL A 183 -9.57 13.57 6.14
N VAL A 184 -9.62 12.50 5.38
CA VAL A 184 -9.91 11.14 5.84
C VAL A 184 -8.59 10.40 6.00
N GLY A 185 -8.32 9.77 7.14
CA GLY A 185 -7.02 9.15 7.37
C GLY A 185 -7.10 7.78 8.02
N LEU A 186 -6.30 6.84 7.52
CA LEU A 186 -6.00 5.60 8.22
C LEU A 186 -4.97 5.90 9.30
N VAL A 187 -5.38 5.75 10.57
CA VAL A 187 -4.65 6.19 11.75
C VAL A 187 -4.23 4.99 12.58
N ASP A 188 -2.94 4.74 12.70
CA ASP A 188 -2.40 3.71 13.59
C ASP A 188 -2.15 4.28 15.00
N THR A 189 -1.83 3.43 15.95
CA THR A 189 -1.64 3.74 17.37
C THR A 189 -0.50 4.73 17.67
N ASN A 190 0.39 5.01 16.72
CA ASN A 190 1.50 5.97 16.82
C ASN A 190 1.17 7.39 16.31
N CYS A 191 -0.07 7.61 15.85
CA CYS A 191 -0.53 8.85 15.25
C CYS A 191 -1.56 9.56 16.14
N ASN A 192 -1.71 10.87 15.94
CA ASN A 192 -2.75 11.66 16.61
C ASN A 192 -4.03 11.65 15.77
N PRO A 193 -5.15 11.07 16.23
CA PRO A 193 -6.40 11.02 15.49
C PRO A 193 -7.05 12.41 15.28
N GLU A 194 -6.75 13.40 16.12
CA GLU A 194 -7.30 14.76 15.98
C GLU A 194 -6.66 15.56 14.83
N GLU A 195 -5.60 15.04 14.22
CA GLU A 195 -4.98 15.68 13.06
C GLU A 195 -5.79 15.52 11.78
N VAL A 196 -6.72 14.57 11.74
CA VAL A 196 -7.59 14.28 10.59
C VAL A 196 -9.06 14.52 10.99
N ASP A 197 -9.90 14.83 10.01
CA ASP A 197 -11.32 15.09 10.25
C ASP A 197 -12.09 13.76 10.42
N TYR A 198 -11.76 12.77 9.64
CA TYR A 198 -12.31 11.41 9.73
C TYR A 198 -11.20 10.41 9.98
N ALA A 199 -10.99 10.04 11.24
CA ALA A 199 -10.00 9.06 11.63
C ALA A 199 -10.56 7.64 11.52
N ILE A 200 -9.91 6.78 10.73
CA ILE A 200 -10.17 5.34 10.65
C ILE A 200 -9.05 4.63 11.42
N PRO A 201 -9.31 4.14 12.64
CA PRO A 201 -8.29 3.43 13.41
C PRO A 201 -7.94 2.11 12.73
N GLY A 202 -6.67 1.88 12.45
CA GLY A 202 -6.25 0.65 11.79
C GLY A 202 -4.75 0.59 11.50
N ASN A 203 -4.31 -0.59 11.09
CA ASN A 203 -2.93 -0.89 10.79
C ASN A 203 -2.48 -0.26 9.46
N ASP A 204 -1.46 0.56 9.50
CA ASP A 204 -0.87 1.22 8.33
C ASP A 204 0.40 0.52 7.80
N ASP A 205 0.86 -0.55 8.48
CA ASP A 205 2.05 -1.34 8.10
C ASP A 205 1.69 -2.61 7.30
N ALA A 206 0.48 -3.13 7.46
CA ALA A 206 0.05 -4.34 6.77
C ALA A 206 -0.54 -4.01 5.39
N ILE A 207 0.08 -4.48 4.31
CA ILE A 207 -0.37 -4.25 2.92
C ILE A 207 -1.84 -4.66 2.75
N ARG A 208 -2.26 -5.82 3.31
CA ARG A 208 -3.64 -6.30 3.22
C ARG A 208 -4.64 -5.37 3.93
N ALA A 209 -4.25 -4.79 5.07
CA ALA A 209 -5.10 -3.85 5.81
C ALA A 209 -5.27 -2.53 5.04
N VAL A 210 -4.16 -1.98 4.55
CA VAL A 210 -4.17 -0.76 3.73
C VAL A 210 -4.99 -0.98 2.46
N LYS A 211 -4.78 -2.10 1.74
CA LYS A 211 -5.51 -2.43 0.52
C LYS A 211 -7.01 -2.52 0.77
N LEU A 212 -7.44 -3.25 1.80
CA LEU A 212 -8.85 -3.39 2.15
C LEU A 212 -9.52 -2.02 2.37
N ILE A 213 -8.89 -1.14 3.16
CA ILE A 213 -9.46 0.17 3.47
C ILE A 213 -9.41 1.11 2.26
N ALA A 214 -8.34 1.07 1.47
CA ALA A 214 -8.23 1.84 0.23
C ALA A 214 -9.28 1.41 -0.80
N ASP A 215 -9.51 0.10 -0.95
CA ASP A 215 -10.57 -0.44 -1.82
C ASP A 215 -11.97 -0.02 -1.37
N VAL A 216 -12.22 0.02 -0.05
CA VAL A 216 -13.48 0.51 0.51
C VAL A 216 -13.69 1.99 0.18
N MET A 217 -12.65 2.82 0.32
CA MET A 217 -12.74 4.24 -0.04
C MET A 217 -12.94 4.44 -1.55
N ALA A 218 -12.28 3.64 -2.38
CA ALA A 218 -12.48 3.66 -3.83
C ALA A 218 -13.93 3.27 -4.21
N ASN A 219 -14.49 2.25 -3.56
CA ASN A 219 -15.89 1.86 -3.77
C ASN A 219 -16.87 2.96 -3.35
N ALA A 220 -16.58 3.70 -2.25
CA ALA A 220 -17.38 4.85 -1.85
C ALA A 220 -17.44 5.93 -2.95
N VAL A 221 -16.28 6.18 -3.60
CA VAL A 221 -16.20 7.13 -4.72
C VAL A 221 -16.99 6.63 -5.93
N ILE A 222 -16.89 5.34 -6.26
CA ILE A 222 -17.61 4.73 -7.39
C ILE A 222 -19.12 4.79 -7.16
N GLU A 223 -19.57 4.43 -5.96
CA GLU A 223 -21.00 4.52 -5.61
C GLU A 223 -21.51 5.97 -5.63
N GLY A 224 -20.70 6.94 -5.16
CA GLY A 224 -21.06 8.36 -5.17
C GLY A 224 -21.17 8.94 -6.57
N LYS A 225 -20.39 8.46 -7.53
CA LYS A 225 -20.46 8.85 -8.95
C LYS A 225 -21.69 8.26 -9.70
N GLN A 226 -22.65 7.69 -8.98
CA GLN A 226 -23.89 7.09 -9.51
C GLN A 226 -23.71 5.79 -10.26
N GLY A 227 -23.29 4.74 -9.58
CA GLY A 227 -23.63 3.37 -10.01
C GLY A 227 -23.31 2.97 -11.45
N GLU A 228 -22.61 3.77 -12.23
CA GLU A 228 -21.82 3.25 -13.31
C GLU A 228 -20.72 2.43 -12.65
N SER A 229 -21.12 1.20 -12.28
CA SER A 229 -20.17 0.16 -11.99
C SER A 229 -19.24 0.09 -13.20
N PHE A 230 -18.11 0.78 -13.12
CA PHE A 230 -16.93 0.29 -13.77
C PHE A 230 -16.64 -1.05 -13.05
N GLU A 231 -17.40 -2.09 -13.41
CA GLU A 231 -16.85 -3.43 -13.36
C GLU A 231 -15.65 -3.34 -14.31
N PRO A 232 -14.40 -3.34 -13.82
CA PRO A 232 -13.34 -3.72 -14.70
C PRO A 232 -13.77 -5.09 -15.16
N GLU A 233 -13.94 -5.29 -16.47
CA GLU A 233 -13.84 -6.60 -17.04
C GLU A 233 -12.53 -7.16 -16.46
N MET A 234 -12.65 -7.85 -15.34
CA MET A 234 -11.70 -8.87 -14.98
C MET A 234 -11.85 -9.84 -16.14
N GLU A 235 -10.93 -9.72 -17.10
CA GLU A 235 -10.54 -10.90 -17.83
C GLU A 235 -10.27 -11.92 -16.75
N GLU A 236 -11.24 -12.77 -16.48
CA GLU A 236 -11.04 -14.04 -15.81
C GLU A 236 -9.99 -14.74 -16.68
N GLN A 237 -8.71 -14.48 -16.35
CA GLN A 237 -7.72 -15.46 -16.73
C GLN A 237 -8.20 -16.74 -16.07
N PRO A 238 -8.43 -17.80 -16.85
CA PRO A 238 -8.84 -19.07 -16.28
C PRO A 238 -7.79 -19.38 -15.23
N VAL A 239 -8.20 -19.34 -13.97
CA VAL A 239 -7.43 -19.89 -12.87
C VAL A 239 -7.51 -21.37 -13.17
N ASP A 240 -6.44 -21.94 -13.74
CA ASP A 240 -6.28 -23.36 -13.78
C ASP A 240 -6.54 -23.85 -12.35
N GLU A 241 -7.64 -24.58 -12.18
CA GLU A 241 -8.00 -25.28 -10.95
C GLU A 241 -6.99 -26.43 -10.74
N GLU A 242 -5.74 -26.09 -10.52
CA GLU A 242 -4.78 -26.92 -9.83
C GLU A 242 -4.34 -26.19 -8.54
N ALA A 243 -5.32 -26.07 -7.65
CA ALA A 243 -5.03 -25.83 -6.24
C ALA A 243 -4.44 -27.13 -5.67
N THR A 244 -3.23 -27.46 -6.08
CA THR A 244 -2.40 -28.39 -5.32
C THR A 244 -2.25 -27.80 -3.92
N THR A 245 -2.80 -28.49 -2.92
CA THR A 245 -2.70 -28.11 -1.51
C THR A 245 -1.22 -27.96 -1.15
N ILE A 246 -0.91 -27.00 -0.27
CA ILE A 246 0.47 -26.75 0.20
C ILE A 246 1.13 -28.04 0.68
N GLU A 247 0.35 -28.98 1.18
CA GLU A 247 0.79 -30.33 1.60
C GLU A 247 1.26 -31.20 0.42
N GLU A 248 0.63 -31.13 -0.76
CA GLU A 248 1.08 -31.86 -1.97
C GLU A 248 2.33 -31.23 -2.61
N VAL A 249 2.50 -29.92 -2.52
CA VAL A 249 3.73 -29.25 -3.01
C VAL A 249 4.91 -29.60 -2.11
N VAL A 250 4.70 -29.65 -0.80
CA VAL A 250 5.75 -30.05 0.17
C VAL A 250 6.10 -31.53 0.02
N ALA A 251 5.12 -32.43 -0.17
CA ALA A 251 5.35 -33.83 -0.41
C ALA A 251 6.11 -34.11 -1.71
N ASN A 252 5.77 -33.39 -2.79
CA ASN A 252 6.46 -33.52 -4.08
C ASN A 252 7.90 -32.96 -4.06
N GLU A 253 8.17 -31.93 -3.23
CA GLU A 253 9.55 -31.45 -3.04
C GLU A 253 10.38 -32.39 -2.17
N GLU A 254 9.79 -33.03 -1.15
CA GLU A 254 10.48 -34.04 -0.35
C GLU A 254 10.81 -35.31 -1.18
N GLU A 255 9.90 -35.79 -2.03
CA GLU A 255 10.12 -36.93 -2.90
C GLU A 255 11.21 -36.66 -3.95
N LYS A 256 11.22 -35.48 -4.57
CA LYS A 256 12.30 -35.05 -5.50
C LYS A 256 13.63 -34.89 -4.80
N VAL A 257 13.67 -34.48 -3.57
CA VAL A 257 14.89 -34.35 -2.78
C VAL A 257 15.42 -35.74 -2.44
N GLU A 258 14.56 -36.71 -2.08
CA GLU A 258 14.96 -38.08 -1.81
C GLU A 258 15.49 -38.82 -3.08
N GLU A 259 14.85 -38.60 -4.24
CA GLU A 259 15.34 -39.14 -5.51
C GLU A 259 16.71 -38.55 -5.88
N LEU A 260 16.90 -37.25 -5.75
CA LEU A 260 18.19 -36.59 -6.01
C LEU A 260 19.30 -37.08 -5.06
N TYR A 261 18.96 -37.32 -3.79
CA TYR A 261 19.90 -37.93 -2.82
C TYR A 261 20.19 -39.39 -3.12
N GLY A 262 19.22 -40.13 -3.64
CA GLY A 262 19.40 -41.49 -4.10
C GLY A 262 20.40 -41.58 -5.28
N GLU A 263 20.27 -40.70 -6.27
CA GLU A 263 21.17 -40.61 -7.42
C GLU A 263 22.60 -40.17 -7.03
N ILE A 264 22.73 -39.22 -6.12
CA ILE A 264 24.02 -38.75 -5.60
C ILE A 264 24.72 -39.83 -4.81
N LEU A 265 24.01 -40.63 -4.02
CA LEU A 265 24.56 -41.77 -3.28
C LEU A 265 24.99 -42.94 -4.18
N MET A 266 24.29 -43.14 -5.32
CA MET A 266 24.62 -44.18 -6.29
C MET A 266 25.79 -43.76 -7.22
N SER A 267 25.94 -42.44 -7.52
CA SER A 267 26.99 -41.94 -8.41
C SER A 267 28.31 -41.60 -7.71
N ALA A 268 28.31 -41.42 -6.39
CA ALA A 268 29.50 -41.06 -5.64
C ALA A 268 30.08 -42.24 -4.86
N LYS A 269 31.19 -42.77 -5.32
CA LYS A 269 32.16 -43.51 -4.49
C LYS A 269 32.87 -42.53 -3.53
N ALA A 270 32.14 -41.75 -2.75
CA ALA A 270 32.71 -40.80 -1.80
C ALA A 270 32.82 -41.42 -0.39
N PRO A 271 33.89 -41.12 0.36
CA PRO A 271 34.10 -41.72 1.67
C PRO A 271 33.03 -41.24 2.66
N LYS A 272 32.45 -42.18 3.41
CA LYS A 272 31.36 -41.99 4.40
C LYS A 272 31.49 -40.79 5.36
N LYS A 273 32.67 -40.20 5.48
CA LYS A 273 32.91 -39.02 6.36
C LYS A 273 32.43 -37.68 5.76
N GLU A 274 32.40 -37.55 4.43
CA GLU A 274 31.92 -36.32 3.77
C GLU A 274 30.39 -36.26 3.69
N ALA A 275 29.75 -37.39 3.40
CA ALA A 275 28.28 -37.49 3.42
C ALA A 275 27.68 -37.11 4.77
N ALA A 276 28.31 -37.54 5.87
CA ALA A 276 27.85 -37.17 7.22
C ALA A 276 28.01 -35.66 7.55
N LYS A 277 28.96 -34.97 6.88
CA LYS A 277 29.20 -33.55 7.04
C LYS A 277 28.17 -32.72 6.27
N ILE A 278 27.80 -33.18 5.07
CA ILE A 278 26.76 -32.55 4.23
C ILE A 278 25.40 -32.70 4.88
N ILE A 279 25.04 -33.86 5.42
CA ILE A 279 23.78 -34.10 6.14
C ILE A 279 23.68 -33.21 7.38
N LYS A 280 24.78 -32.96 8.12
CA LYS A 280 24.79 -32.04 9.25
C LYS A 280 24.60 -30.57 8.85
N ILE A 281 25.13 -30.16 7.70
CA ILE A 281 24.99 -28.78 7.17
C ILE A 281 23.56 -28.56 6.69
N THR A 282 22.96 -29.52 6.00
CA THR A 282 21.57 -29.41 5.48
C THR A 282 20.56 -29.43 6.62
N LYS A 283 20.69 -30.31 7.63
CA LYS A 283 19.83 -30.28 8.82
C LYS A 283 19.97 -28.99 9.61
N LYS A 284 21.15 -28.36 9.63
CA LYS A 284 21.34 -27.07 10.30
C LYS A 284 20.72 -25.91 9.51
N ASN A 285 20.70 -26.00 8.18
CA ASN A 285 20.04 -25.00 7.33
C ASN A 285 18.52 -25.13 7.35
N THR A 286 17.97 -26.36 7.35
CA THR A 286 16.51 -26.60 7.45
C THR A 286 15.97 -26.22 8.83
N LEU A 287 16.70 -26.52 9.91
CA LEU A 287 16.38 -26.05 11.25
C LEU A 287 16.54 -24.50 11.38
N GLY A 288 17.51 -23.92 10.70
CA GLY A 288 17.73 -22.47 10.65
C GLY A 288 16.60 -21.75 9.93
N THR A 289 16.06 -22.34 8.85
CA THR A 289 14.93 -21.77 8.08
C THR A 289 13.61 -21.90 8.86
N GLN A 290 13.38 -23.03 9.51
CA GLN A 290 12.21 -23.20 10.41
C GLN A 290 12.28 -22.30 11.64
N LEU A 291 13.46 -22.10 12.23
CA LEU A 291 13.66 -21.15 13.30
C LEU A 291 13.56 -19.69 12.82
N ALA A 292 14.01 -19.35 11.61
CA ALA A 292 13.85 -18.02 11.04
C ALA A 292 12.38 -17.68 10.78
N VAL A 293 11.57 -18.63 10.30
CA VAL A 293 10.11 -18.44 10.12
C VAL A 293 9.39 -18.34 11.46
N SER A 294 9.85 -19.07 12.51
CA SER A 294 9.28 -18.96 13.87
C SER A 294 9.81 -17.73 14.62
N TYR A 295 11.02 -17.23 14.33
CA TYR A 295 11.61 -16.05 14.97
C TYR A 295 11.17 -14.72 14.37
N THR A 296 10.66 -14.66 13.13
CA THR A 296 10.00 -13.46 12.61
C THR A 296 8.68 -13.17 13.32
N HIS A 297 8.17 -14.10 14.12
CA HIS A 297 7.02 -13.88 15.00
C HIS A 297 7.41 -13.65 16.48
N LEU A 298 8.71 -13.68 16.86
CA LEU A 298 9.10 -13.65 18.29
C LEU A 298 10.20 -12.65 18.68
N THR A 299 10.79 -11.88 17.77
CA THR A 299 11.76 -10.83 18.16
C THR A 299 11.64 -9.59 17.30
N LEU A 300 11.12 -8.61 17.90
CA LEU A 300 11.34 -7.16 17.95
C LEU A 300 10.04 -6.41 18.06
#